data_cb1d8e12d809b7d52417ff7b36be66af
#
_entry.id   cb1d8e12d809b7d52417ff7b36be66af
#
_cell.length_a   1.000
_cell.length_b   1.000
_cell.length_c   1.000
_cell.angle_alpha   90.00
_cell.angle_beta   90.00
_cell.angle_gamma   90.00
#
_symmetry.space_group_name_H-M   'P 1'
#
loop_
_entity.id
_entity.type
_entity.pdbx_description
1 polymer ?
#
loop_
_entity_poly.entity_id
_entity_poly.type
_entity_poly.pdbx_seq_one_letter_code
_entity_poly.pdbx_strand_id
1 'polypeptide(L)'
;MDSENLYSNVFLAELHRQTKGDMQSQVSMYAVGAAIGLAKGEAGSLAEGLMVSGLVELRTLSGGISITRDGLSSLGISAPQPAVDEDGEQRLGKGTIADKGDRELLCRLVETVKSSLPGLDIEYEKLEEIVIDIKTIDVQLLSPAPKIAVFRELLRSLHAAFSGIAHQSLVAKLAPHI
;
A
#
# COMPACT_ATOMS: atom_id res chain seq x y z
N MET A 1 17.01 -17.44 25.51
CA MET A 1 15.89 -16.80 24.83
C MET A 1 16.26 -15.50 24.11
N ASP A 2 17.55 -15.09 24.10
CA ASP A 2 17.89 -13.70 23.69
C ASP A 2 18.76 -13.58 22.43
N SER A 3 19.43 -14.64 21.98
CA SER A 3 20.33 -14.53 20.82
C SER A 3 19.57 -14.45 19.46
N GLU A 4 18.48 -15.17 19.28
CA GLU A 4 17.68 -15.13 18.05
C GLU A 4 16.98 -13.79 17.86
N ASN A 5 16.46 -13.20 18.93
CA ASN A 5 15.87 -11.86 18.90
C ASN A 5 16.90 -10.78 18.56
N LEU A 6 18.13 -10.93 19.02
CA LEU A 6 19.19 -9.98 18.74
C LEU A 6 19.56 -10.01 17.24
N TYR A 7 19.76 -11.20 16.67
CA TYR A 7 20.05 -11.33 15.24
C TYR A 7 18.90 -10.87 14.35
N SER A 8 17.66 -11.12 14.76
CA SER A 8 16.45 -10.65 14.08
C SER A 8 16.40 -9.12 13.99
N ASN A 9 16.65 -8.44 15.10
CA ASN A 9 16.68 -6.97 15.14
C ASN A 9 17.84 -6.40 14.33
N VAL A 10 19.03 -7.01 14.38
CA VAL A 10 20.19 -6.57 13.61
C VAL A 10 19.94 -6.76 12.11
N PHE A 11 19.31 -7.87 11.71
CA PHE A 11 18.95 -8.14 10.32
C PHE A 11 17.92 -7.14 9.79
N LEU A 12 16.87 -6.86 10.57
CA LEU A 12 15.87 -5.87 10.23
C LEU A 12 16.45 -4.45 10.13
N ALA A 13 17.34 -4.09 11.07
CA ALA A 13 18.02 -2.79 11.04
C ALA A 13 18.90 -2.64 9.80
N GLU A 14 19.62 -3.68 9.40
CA GLU A 14 20.46 -3.68 8.20
C GLU A 14 19.58 -3.64 6.93
N LEU A 15 18.47 -4.39 6.88
CA LEU A 15 17.50 -4.32 5.80
C LEU A 15 16.93 -2.91 5.67
N HIS A 16 16.52 -2.30 6.78
CA HIS A 16 16.06 -0.91 6.81
C HIS A 16 17.12 0.06 6.29
N ARG A 17 18.38 -0.10 6.68
CA ARG A 17 19.49 0.73 6.22
C ARG A 17 19.69 0.63 4.71
N GLN A 18 19.64 -0.58 4.15
CA GLN A 18 19.84 -0.82 2.70
C GLN A 18 18.65 -0.34 1.86
N THR A 19 17.43 -0.47 2.38
CA THR A 19 16.21 0.03 1.71
C THR A 19 15.92 1.49 2.02
N LYS A 20 16.69 2.14 2.92
CA LYS A 20 16.43 3.49 3.44
C LYS A 20 15.02 3.67 4.01
N GLY A 21 14.46 2.59 4.55
CA GLY A 21 13.11 2.57 5.08
C GLY A 21 11.99 2.52 4.03
N ASP A 22 12.35 2.43 2.75
CA ASP A 22 11.37 2.29 1.68
C ASP A 22 10.86 0.84 1.61
N MET A 23 9.60 0.63 1.97
CA MET A 23 8.92 -0.67 1.93
C MET A 23 8.73 -1.21 0.50
N GLN A 24 8.90 -0.39 -0.53
CA GLN A 24 8.83 -0.81 -1.94
C GLN A 24 10.18 -1.25 -2.47
N SER A 25 11.26 -0.84 -1.83
CA SER A 25 12.62 -1.28 -2.17
C SER A 25 12.84 -2.73 -1.77
N GLN A 26 13.53 -3.47 -2.64
CA GLN A 26 13.91 -4.86 -2.36
C GLN A 26 15.42 -5.03 -2.35
N VAL A 27 15.91 -5.86 -1.45
CA VAL A 27 17.32 -6.22 -1.33
C VAL A 27 17.43 -7.74 -1.16
N SER A 28 18.52 -8.33 -1.62
CA SER A 28 18.74 -9.77 -1.42
C SER A 28 18.91 -10.09 0.07
N MET A 29 18.13 -11.06 0.59
CA MET A 29 18.29 -11.55 1.97
C MET A 29 19.71 -12.01 2.26
N TYR A 30 20.40 -12.54 1.25
CA TYR A 30 21.79 -12.98 1.37
C TYR A 30 22.77 -11.80 1.47
N ALA A 31 22.48 -10.70 0.80
CA ALA A 31 23.29 -9.48 0.89
C ALA A 31 23.13 -8.83 2.27
N VAL A 32 21.91 -8.81 2.81
CA VAL A 32 21.64 -8.34 4.17
C VAL A 32 22.35 -9.22 5.20
N GLY A 33 22.25 -10.54 5.08
CA GLY A 33 22.91 -11.49 5.97
C GLY A 33 24.44 -11.36 5.92
N ALA A 34 25.02 -11.25 4.74
CA ALA A 34 26.47 -11.08 4.56
C ALA A 34 26.98 -9.78 5.20
N ALA A 35 26.19 -8.70 5.16
CA ALA A 35 26.56 -7.41 5.78
C ALA A 35 26.64 -7.49 7.31
N ILE A 36 25.94 -8.44 7.92
CA ILE A 36 25.98 -8.69 9.37
C ILE A 36 26.77 -9.96 9.78
N GLY A 37 27.54 -10.50 8.80
CA GLY A 37 28.46 -11.62 9.06
C GLY A 37 27.80 -13.00 9.06
N LEU A 38 26.57 -13.17 8.59
CA LEU A 38 25.89 -14.47 8.49
C LEU A 38 26.28 -15.22 7.21
N ALA A 39 26.40 -16.55 7.35
CA ALA A 39 26.52 -17.43 6.17
C ALA A 39 25.20 -17.47 5.40
N LYS A 40 25.26 -17.83 4.11
CA LYS A 40 24.10 -17.82 3.21
C LYS A 40 22.91 -18.64 3.74
N GLY A 41 23.16 -19.80 4.34
CA GLY A 41 22.11 -20.65 4.93
C GLY A 41 21.46 -20.00 6.15
N GLU A 42 22.25 -19.40 7.03
CA GLU A 42 21.77 -18.70 8.23
C GLU A 42 20.95 -17.47 7.86
N ALA A 43 21.40 -16.70 6.87
CA ALA A 43 20.66 -15.55 6.34
C ALA A 43 19.29 -15.96 5.76
N GLY A 44 19.24 -17.10 5.06
CA GLY A 44 17.98 -17.66 4.54
C GLY A 44 17.03 -18.05 5.66
N SER A 45 17.49 -18.86 6.62
CA SER A 45 16.67 -19.32 7.75
C SER A 45 16.16 -18.16 8.60
N LEU A 46 17.00 -17.16 8.86
CA LEU A 46 16.62 -15.98 9.62
C LEU A 46 15.57 -15.15 8.86
N ALA A 47 15.76 -14.94 7.55
CA ALA A 47 14.79 -14.23 6.72
C ALA A 47 13.45 -14.96 6.65
N GLU A 48 13.45 -16.30 6.53
CA GLU A 48 12.24 -17.14 6.59
C GLU A 48 11.49 -16.97 7.92
N GLY A 49 12.20 -17.00 9.05
CA GLY A 49 11.60 -16.74 10.36
C GLY A 49 10.96 -15.35 10.46
N LEU A 50 11.61 -14.34 9.91
CA LEU A 50 11.09 -12.98 9.85
C LEU A 50 9.88 -12.84 8.91
N MET A 51 9.83 -13.61 7.81
CA MET A 51 8.67 -13.68 6.92
C MET A 51 7.47 -14.32 7.61
N VAL A 52 7.68 -15.42 8.33
CA VAL A 52 6.63 -16.10 9.11
C VAL A 52 6.07 -15.17 10.18
N SER A 53 6.94 -14.33 10.77
CA SER A 53 6.54 -13.33 11.77
C SER A 53 5.91 -12.06 11.12
N GLY A 54 5.83 -11.99 9.79
CA GLY A 54 5.26 -10.84 9.07
C GLY A 54 6.12 -9.57 9.07
N LEU A 55 7.38 -9.65 9.54
CA LEU A 55 8.29 -8.51 9.65
C LEU A 55 9.02 -8.20 8.34
N VAL A 56 9.11 -9.19 7.46
CA VAL A 56 9.75 -9.14 6.14
C VAL A 56 8.84 -9.78 5.10
N GLU A 57 8.83 -9.26 3.89
CA GLU A 57 8.07 -9.80 2.76
C GLU A 57 9.00 -10.26 1.65
N LEU A 58 8.73 -11.45 1.10
CA LEU A 58 9.44 -11.96 -0.08
C LEU A 58 8.90 -11.28 -1.34
N ARG A 59 9.76 -10.61 -2.08
CA ARG A 59 9.41 -9.91 -3.34
C ARG A 59 9.77 -10.70 -4.59
N THR A 60 10.83 -11.50 -4.51
CA THR A 60 11.28 -12.32 -5.65
C THR A 60 11.70 -13.71 -5.20
N LEU A 61 11.48 -14.71 -6.06
CA LEU A 61 11.91 -16.10 -5.82
C LEU A 61 13.44 -16.26 -5.72
N SER A 62 14.20 -15.27 -6.17
CA SER A 62 15.66 -15.24 -6.04
C SER A 62 16.14 -14.73 -4.68
N GLY A 63 15.23 -14.50 -3.74
CA GLY A 63 15.56 -14.06 -2.37
C GLY A 63 15.59 -12.55 -2.19
N GLY A 64 14.92 -11.80 -3.05
CA GLY A 64 14.66 -10.37 -2.85
C GLY A 64 13.59 -10.17 -1.80
N ILE A 65 13.91 -9.41 -0.74
CA ILE A 65 13.05 -9.14 0.41
C ILE A 65 12.86 -7.65 0.62
N SER A 66 11.74 -7.26 1.21
CA SER A 66 11.47 -5.91 1.68
C SER A 66 11.03 -5.92 3.14
N ILE A 67 11.26 -4.81 3.84
CA ILE A 67 10.76 -4.63 5.21
C ILE A 67 9.27 -4.32 5.19
N THR A 68 8.51 -4.87 6.13
CA THR A 68 7.08 -4.57 6.28
C THR A 68 6.87 -3.42 7.26
N ARG A 69 5.62 -2.96 7.38
CA ARG A 69 5.23 -1.98 8.42
C ARG A 69 5.49 -2.52 9.83
N ASP A 70 5.17 -3.81 10.05
CA ASP A 70 5.39 -4.45 11.35
C ASP A 70 6.89 -4.61 11.63
N GLY A 71 7.70 -4.86 10.59
CA GLY A 71 9.15 -4.87 10.68
C GLY A 71 9.73 -3.51 11.08
N LEU A 72 9.22 -2.41 10.53
CA LEU A 72 9.61 -1.05 10.94
C LEU A 72 9.18 -0.78 12.39
N SER A 73 7.94 -1.15 12.75
CA SER A 73 7.42 -0.96 14.10
C SER A 73 8.22 -1.73 15.14
N SER A 74 8.71 -2.95 14.83
CA SER A 74 9.56 -3.75 15.72
C SER A 74 10.92 -3.10 16.00
N LEU A 75 11.40 -2.25 15.06
CA LEU A 75 12.61 -1.44 15.24
C LEU A 75 12.34 -0.14 16.00
N GLY A 76 11.09 0.11 16.43
CA GLY A 76 10.68 1.39 17.02
C GLY A 76 10.63 2.55 16.01
N ILE A 77 10.67 2.22 14.72
CA ILE A 77 10.56 3.19 13.64
C ILE A 77 9.09 3.27 13.25
N SER A 78 8.49 4.45 13.41
CA SER A 78 7.14 4.67 12.89
C SER A 78 7.20 4.51 11.37
N ALA A 79 6.58 3.43 10.86
CA ALA A 79 6.35 3.33 9.43
C ALA A 79 5.66 4.62 8.95
N PRO A 80 5.94 5.09 7.72
CA PRO A 80 5.16 6.18 7.16
C PRO A 80 3.68 5.80 7.32
N GLN A 81 3.01 6.50 8.21
CA GLN A 81 1.56 6.33 8.34
C GLN A 81 0.95 6.66 6.98
N PRO A 82 -0.10 5.94 6.53
CA PRO A 82 -0.90 6.46 5.45
C PRO A 82 -1.18 7.92 5.80
N ALA A 83 -0.96 8.83 4.84
CA ALA A 83 -1.14 10.24 5.07
C ALA A 83 -2.54 10.46 5.64
N VAL A 84 -2.64 10.61 6.95
CA VAL A 84 -3.85 11.04 7.64
C VAL A 84 -3.77 12.55 7.76
N ASP A 85 -4.81 13.21 7.40
CA ASP A 85 -4.95 14.64 7.62
C ASP A 85 -5.12 14.95 9.11
N GLU A 86 -5.04 16.23 9.46
CA GLU A 86 -5.35 16.73 10.81
C GLU A 86 -6.74 16.30 11.30
N ASP A 87 -7.64 15.94 10.37
CA ASP A 87 -8.97 15.39 10.63
C ASP A 87 -9.02 13.85 10.75
N GLY A 88 -7.87 13.14 10.68
CA GLY A 88 -7.78 11.68 10.83
C GLY A 88 -8.24 10.87 9.61
N GLU A 89 -8.48 11.48 8.46
CA GLU A 89 -8.86 10.79 7.24
C GLU A 89 -7.63 10.20 6.51
N GLN A 90 -7.72 8.92 6.18
CA GLN A 90 -6.69 8.20 5.44
C GLN A 90 -6.65 8.69 3.99
N ARG A 91 -5.48 9.14 3.50
CA ARG A 91 -5.26 9.52 2.10
C ARG A 91 -4.58 8.41 1.31
N LEU A 92 -4.79 8.44 -0.01
CA LEU A 92 -4.08 7.56 -0.95
C LEU A 92 -2.57 7.86 -0.91
N GLY A 93 -1.76 6.82 -0.74
CA GLY A 93 -0.31 6.92 -0.59
C GLY A 93 0.39 7.62 -1.76
N LYS A 94 1.61 8.10 -1.52
CA LYS A 94 2.45 8.77 -2.54
C LYS A 94 3.36 7.78 -3.30
N GLY A 95 3.27 6.49 -3.02
CA GLY A 95 4.05 5.43 -3.67
C GLY A 95 3.68 5.23 -5.14
N THR A 96 4.40 4.33 -5.81
CA THR A 96 4.10 3.93 -7.19
C THR A 96 3.03 2.84 -7.23
N ILE A 97 3.05 1.94 -6.26
CA ILE A 97 2.16 0.78 -6.14
C ILE A 97 1.31 0.95 -4.87
N ALA A 98 0.03 0.66 -4.97
CA ALA A 98 -0.90 0.72 -3.86
C ALA A 98 -0.60 -0.40 -2.85
N ASP A 99 -0.38 -0.03 -1.60
CA ASP A 99 -0.20 -0.95 -0.49
C ASP A 99 -1.55 -1.51 0.02
N LYS A 100 -1.51 -2.30 1.09
CA LYS A 100 -2.72 -2.88 1.69
C LYS A 100 -3.68 -1.79 2.18
N GLY A 101 -3.16 -0.74 2.81
CA GLY A 101 -3.97 0.38 3.31
C GLY A 101 -4.64 1.16 2.18
N ASP A 102 -3.90 1.42 1.09
CA ASP A 102 -4.44 2.04 -0.12
C ASP A 102 -5.57 1.21 -0.73
N ARG A 103 -5.40 -0.12 -0.82
CA ARG A 103 -6.43 -1.02 -1.35
C ARG A 103 -7.70 -1.01 -0.49
N GLU A 104 -7.57 -1.06 0.83
CA GLU A 104 -8.70 -0.99 1.77
C GLU A 104 -9.44 0.37 1.67
N LEU A 105 -8.69 1.46 1.53
CA LEU A 105 -9.25 2.78 1.30
C LEU A 105 -10.03 2.84 -0.01
N LEU A 106 -9.43 2.37 -1.11
CA LEU A 106 -10.06 2.34 -2.43
C LEU A 106 -11.34 1.49 -2.45
N CYS A 107 -11.32 0.31 -1.81
CA CYS A 107 -12.51 -0.50 -1.65
C CYS A 107 -13.64 0.28 -0.94
N ARG A 108 -13.33 0.95 0.18
CA ARG A 108 -14.33 1.76 0.91
C ARG A 108 -14.87 2.92 0.07
N LEU A 109 -14.01 3.61 -0.68
CA LEU A 109 -14.42 4.70 -1.57
C LEU A 109 -15.34 4.20 -2.67
N VAL A 110 -14.98 3.10 -3.34
CA VAL A 110 -15.78 2.47 -4.39
C VAL A 110 -17.16 2.03 -3.85
N GLU A 111 -17.21 1.39 -2.68
CA GLU A 111 -18.49 1.01 -2.05
C GLU A 111 -19.33 2.23 -1.71
N THR A 112 -18.72 3.31 -1.22
CA THR A 112 -19.42 4.57 -0.94
C THR A 112 -20.02 5.15 -2.22
N VAL A 113 -19.26 5.18 -3.32
CA VAL A 113 -19.73 5.66 -4.61
C VAL A 113 -20.88 4.78 -5.11
N LYS A 114 -20.70 3.45 -5.16
CA LYS A 114 -21.74 2.48 -5.58
C LYS A 114 -23.04 2.65 -4.80
N SER A 115 -22.93 2.81 -3.48
CA SER A 115 -24.09 2.97 -2.59
C SER A 115 -24.83 4.30 -2.78
N SER A 116 -24.14 5.30 -3.31
CA SER A 116 -24.71 6.63 -3.54
C SER A 116 -25.34 6.79 -4.92
N LEU A 117 -25.07 5.90 -5.88
CA LEU A 117 -25.60 5.98 -7.23
C LEU A 117 -27.14 5.81 -7.31
N PRO A 118 -27.76 4.87 -6.54
CA PRO A 118 -29.21 4.73 -6.59
C PRO A 118 -29.90 5.99 -6.06
N GLY A 119 -30.72 6.61 -6.88
CA GLY A 119 -31.49 7.81 -6.52
C GLY A 119 -30.86 9.13 -6.97
N LEU A 120 -29.73 9.10 -7.63
CA LEU A 120 -29.19 10.28 -8.31
C LEU A 120 -29.82 10.42 -9.70
N ASP A 121 -30.24 11.63 -10.03
CA ASP A 121 -30.70 11.99 -11.37
C ASP A 121 -29.47 12.29 -12.25
N ILE A 122 -28.92 11.23 -12.85
CA ILE A 122 -27.70 11.28 -13.66
C ILE A 122 -28.06 10.96 -15.11
N GLU A 123 -27.59 11.78 -16.03
CA GLU A 123 -27.67 11.48 -17.46
C GLU A 123 -26.99 10.14 -17.78
N TYR A 124 -27.58 9.36 -18.68
CA TYR A 124 -27.12 8.00 -19.01
C TYR A 124 -25.65 7.96 -19.41
N GLU A 125 -25.18 8.90 -20.22
CA GLU A 125 -23.79 8.98 -20.68
C GLU A 125 -22.81 9.15 -19.49
N LYS A 126 -23.15 10.02 -18.54
CA LYS A 126 -22.34 10.22 -17.33
C LYS A 126 -22.38 9.03 -16.38
N LEU A 127 -23.54 8.37 -16.28
CA LEU A 127 -23.66 7.15 -15.48
C LEU A 127 -22.79 6.04 -16.05
N GLU A 128 -22.75 5.89 -17.37
CA GLU A 128 -21.90 4.92 -18.07
C GLU A 128 -20.41 5.17 -17.78
N GLU A 129 -19.96 6.43 -17.84
CA GLU A 129 -18.60 6.87 -17.55
C GLU A 129 -18.22 6.53 -16.08
N ILE A 130 -19.07 6.87 -15.12
CA ILE A 130 -18.88 6.53 -13.70
C ILE A 130 -18.79 5.02 -13.49
N VAL A 131 -19.64 4.24 -14.12
CA VAL A 131 -19.63 2.77 -14.00
C VAL A 131 -18.35 2.16 -14.59
N ILE A 132 -17.86 2.71 -15.70
CA ILE A 132 -16.60 2.27 -16.32
C ILE A 132 -15.42 2.56 -15.39
N ASP A 133 -15.36 3.76 -14.80
CA ASP A 133 -14.30 4.14 -13.86
C ASP A 133 -14.29 3.23 -12.62
N ILE A 134 -15.46 2.98 -12.03
CA ILE A 134 -15.62 2.07 -10.90
C ILE A 134 -15.12 0.66 -11.25
N LYS A 135 -15.56 0.10 -12.38
CA LYS A 135 -15.11 -1.22 -12.84
C LYS A 135 -13.61 -1.26 -13.10
N THR A 136 -13.05 -0.19 -13.62
CA THR A 136 -11.61 -0.08 -13.86
C THR A 136 -10.84 -0.09 -12.53
N ILE A 137 -11.33 0.60 -11.49
CA ILE A 137 -10.77 0.53 -10.13
C ILE A 137 -10.85 -0.91 -9.61
N ASP A 138 -12.01 -1.57 -9.69
CA ASP A 138 -12.20 -2.95 -9.24
C ASP A 138 -11.20 -3.90 -9.91
N VAL A 139 -11.01 -3.80 -11.23
CA VAL A 139 -10.06 -4.62 -12.00
C VAL A 139 -8.61 -4.31 -11.58
N GLN A 140 -8.26 -3.04 -11.39
CA GLN A 140 -6.92 -2.66 -10.95
C GLN A 140 -6.60 -3.16 -9.54
N LEU A 141 -7.58 -3.24 -8.65
CA LEU A 141 -7.41 -3.81 -7.31
C LEU A 141 -7.08 -5.30 -7.32
N LEU A 142 -7.43 -6.04 -8.39
CA LEU A 142 -7.05 -7.44 -8.59
C LEU A 142 -5.60 -7.60 -9.06
N SER A 143 -4.97 -6.53 -9.52
CA SER A 143 -3.57 -6.59 -9.96
C SER A 143 -2.63 -6.93 -8.80
N PRO A 144 -1.59 -7.76 -9.00
CA PRO A 144 -0.56 -7.98 -7.99
C PRO A 144 0.25 -6.71 -7.66
N ALA A 145 0.30 -5.74 -8.59
CA ALA A 145 1.02 -4.48 -8.45
C ALA A 145 0.18 -3.29 -8.97
N PRO A 146 -0.92 -2.92 -8.28
CA PRO A 146 -1.81 -1.86 -8.75
C PRO A 146 -1.15 -0.49 -8.61
N LYS A 147 -1.20 0.29 -9.68
CA LYS A 147 -0.50 1.58 -9.77
C LYS A 147 -1.33 2.71 -9.17
N ILE A 148 -0.80 3.42 -8.20
CA ILE A 148 -1.45 4.57 -7.55
C ILE A 148 -1.80 5.67 -8.56
N ALA A 149 -0.95 5.93 -9.54
CA ALA A 149 -1.22 6.94 -10.56
C ALA A 149 -2.52 6.65 -11.36
N VAL A 150 -2.81 5.38 -11.64
CA VAL A 150 -4.05 4.98 -12.31
C VAL A 150 -5.26 5.26 -11.42
N PHE A 151 -5.19 4.90 -10.14
CA PHE A 151 -6.27 5.18 -9.20
C PHE A 151 -6.54 6.68 -9.05
N ARG A 152 -5.50 7.49 -8.95
CA ARG A 152 -5.66 8.95 -8.87
C ARG A 152 -6.38 9.52 -10.09
N GLU A 153 -6.05 9.04 -11.27
CA GLU A 153 -6.71 9.50 -12.49
C GLU A 153 -8.19 9.12 -12.52
N LEU A 154 -8.51 7.87 -12.14
CA LEU A 154 -9.90 7.40 -12.04
C LEU A 154 -10.69 8.14 -10.95
N LEU A 155 -10.07 8.39 -9.79
CA LEU A 155 -10.70 9.19 -8.72
C LEU A 155 -10.91 10.64 -9.14
N ARG A 156 -10.00 11.22 -9.95
CA ARG A 156 -10.15 12.57 -10.53
C ARG A 156 -11.31 12.61 -11.51
N SER A 157 -11.45 11.60 -12.37
CA SER A 157 -12.59 11.47 -13.29
C SER A 157 -13.91 11.39 -12.53
N LEU A 158 -14.00 10.50 -11.52
CA LEU A 158 -15.18 10.39 -10.65
C LEU A 158 -15.50 11.70 -9.93
N HIS A 159 -14.49 12.37 -9.38
CA HIS A 159 -14.65 13.66 -8.71
C HIS A 159 -15.24 14.72 -9.70
N ALA A 160 -14.74 14.78 -10.92
CA ALA A 160 -15.25 15.70 -11.95
C ALA A 160 -16.70 15.36 -12.31
N ALA A 161 -17.03 14.09 -12.50
CA ALA A 161 -18.39 13.63 -12.80
C ALA A 161 -19.38 14.03 -11.70
N PHE A 162 -19.03 13.78 -10.42
CA PHE A 162 -19.88 14.12 -9.26
C PHE A 162 -19.97 15.64 -9.02
N SER A 163 -18.91 16.39 -9.32
CA SER A 163 -18.94 17.86 -9.27
C SER A 163 -19.97 18.43 -10.26
N GLY A 164 -20.08 17.83 -11.44
CA GLY A 164 -21.07 18.21 -12.46
C GLY A 164 -22.53 17.92 -12.06
N ILE A 165 -22.75 17.01 -11.12
CA ILE A 165 -24.08 16.60 -10.62
C ILE A 165 -24.42 17.31 -9.30
N ALA A 166 -23.55 18.18 -8.79
CA ALA A 166 -23.65 18.87 -7.51
C ALA A 166 -23.79 17.94 -6.28
N HIS A 167 -23.20 16.74 -6.33
CA HIS A 167 -23.20 15.80 -5.19
C HIS A 167 -22.03 16.07 -4.25
N GLN A 168 -22.15 17.17 -3.48
CA GLN A 168 -21.05 17.71 -2.66
C GLN A 168 -20.44 16.70 -1.67
N SER A 169 -21.23 15.77 -1.11
CA SER A 169 -20.71 14.79 -0.15
C SER A 169 -19.72 13.79 -0.76
N LEU A 170 -19.95 13.35 -2.01
CA LEU A 170 -19.00 12.49 -2.74
C LEU A 170 -17.78 13.28 -3.22
N VAL A 171 -18.00 14.50 -3.71
CA VAL A 171 -16.91 15.40 -4.11
C VAL A 171 -15.95 15.63 -2.95
N ALA A 172 -16.48 15.93 -1.75
CA ALA A 172 -15.66 16.14 -0.55
C ALA A 172 -14.88 14.87 -0.14
N LYS A 173 -15.47 13.68 -0.30
CA LYS A 173 -14.80 12.41 0.01
C LYS A 173 -13.72 12.03 -0.99
N LEU A 174 -13.86 12.39 -2.26
CA LEU A 174 -12.90 12.06 -3.31
C LEU A 174 -11.73 13.07 -3.37
N ALA A 175 -11.98 14.34 -3.07
CA ALA A 175 -11.02 15.42 -3.15
C ALA A 175 -9.66 15.16 -2.47
N PRO A 176 -9.58 14.54 -1.28
CA PRO A 176 -8.30 14.29 -0.61
C PRO A 176 -7.39 13.27 -1.32
N HIS A 177 -7.94 12.50 -2.28
CA HIS A 177 -7.26 11.35 -2.90
C HIS A 177 -6.79 11.59 -4.35
N ILE A 178 -7.05 12.75 -4.92
CA ILE A 178 -6.75 13.10 -6.32
C ILE A 178 -5.42 13.86 -6.49
#